data_53f8ff7a7b1fc3b143cffe7a3640951f
#
_entry.id   53f8ff7a7b1fc3b143cffe7a3640951f
#
_cell.length_a   1.000
_cell.length_b   1.000
_cell.length_c   1.000
_cell.angle_alpha   90.00
_cell.angle_beta   90.00
_cell.angle_gamma   90.00
#
_symmetry.space_group_name_H-M   'P 1'
#
loop_
_entity.id
_entity.type
_entity.pdbx_description
1 polymer ?
#
loop_
_entity_poly.entity_id
_entity_poly.type
_entity_poly.pdbx_seq_one_letter_code
_entity_poly.pdbx_strand_id
1 'polypeptide(L)'
;VNASGDDVVDLVFSGVTIANTKNSPVYIINADKTNIYLSEGTINTFTDATSYTYEDAVEEDPKAAIFSSDDLNIRGSGTLIVNGRFNNGIHSSNDLRFKGSSSSYPKVTVTAVNNALKGKDSVEVDYAELTLISTAGDAIQADTEDESDKGYVLISDGIIDITSARDAIQGYRYVQIDGGTITAKSGKGSSYSVTDSQSYKGIKSDLAIIINGGTISLNSQDDALHSNGTITINGGTITISSGDDGIHGDTTVTINGGTININKSYEGIEGLTINIAGGTTHVISSDDGINARTDTSIKPIVNISDGYLYINASGDGLDSNGSIYITGGTTIVNGPTVDNNGPIDKGDGSGSIISITGGLLVAVGSKGMAVGPTTGSQYSALIGHSSVVGSSSLYVITDSNNTHLVAFKPAKNSYSICVSSPYFSTGTYKLYSGGSYANATSTTDGLYQGGVYTPGTQLASWTFSTSNVHYSTGVGGGGGPR
;
A
#
# COMPACT_ATOMS: atom_id res chain seq x y z
N VAL A 1 -24.27 23.73 23.52
CA VAL A 1 -23.83 25.08 23.13
C VAL A 1 -24.73 25.56 22.00
N ASN A 2 -25.27 26.75 22.12
CA ASN A 2 -26.06 27.42 21.09
C ASN A 2 -25.66 28.89 21.07
N ALA A 3 -24.68 29.24 20.30
CA ALA A 3 -24.14 30.59 20.15
C ALA A 3 -24.59 31.22 18.81
N SER A 4 -24.15 32.42 18.49
CA SER A 4 -24.36 32.97 17.15
C SER A 4 -23.51 32.19 16.12
N GLY A 5 -24.01 32.09 14.89
CA GLY A 5 -23.26 31.43 13.80
C GLY A 5 -21.93 32.12 13.43
N ASP A 6 -21.70 33.34 13.94
CA ASP A 6 -20.42 34.05 13.76
C ASP A 6 -19.49 33.95 14.99
N ASP A 7 -19.91 33.26 16.05
CA ASP A 7 -19.17 33.20 17.32
C ASP A 7 -18.18 32.03 17.34
N VAL A 8 -16.96 32.30 17.83
CA VAL A 8 -16.00 31.25 18.21
C VAL A 8 -16.20 30.95 19.72
N VAL A 9 -16.45 29.68 20.03
CA VAL A 9 -16.69 29.22 21.40
C VAL A 9 -15.50 28.41 21.91
N ASP A 10 -14.99 28.78 23.09
CA ASP A 10 -13.93 28.03 23.76
C ASP A 10 -14.52 27.26 24.96
N LEU A 11 -14.42 25.94 24.93
CA LEU A 11 -14.77 25.03 26.01
C LEU A 11 -13.50 24.50 26.67
N VAL A 12 -13.29 24.81 27.95
CA VAL A 12 -12.12 24.29 28.68
C VAL A 12 -12.55 23.14 29.58
N PHE A 13 -12.01 21.96 29.34
CA PHE A 13 -12.24 20.78 30.18
C PHE A 13 -11.06 20.53 31.10
N SER A 14 -11.32 20.44 32.39
CA SER A 14 -10.31 20.27 33.43
C SER A 14 -10.75 19.21 34.45
N GLY A 15 -10.65 17.92 34.02
CA GLY A 15 -10.99 16.77 34.85
C GLY A 15 -12.49 16.53 34.99
N VAL A 16 -13.26 16.69 33.92
CA VAL A 16 -14.70 16.48 33.91
C VAL A 16 -15.11 15.08 33.49
N THR A 17 -16.17 14.56 34.12
CA THR A 17 -16.84 13.33 33.67
C THR A 17 -18.32 13.63 33.45
N ILE A 18 -18.79 13.46 32.21
CA ILE A 18 -20.19 13.69 31.83
C ILE A 18 -20.75 12.42 31.20
N ALA A 19 -21.82 11.89 31.77
CA ALA A 19 -22.61 10.82 31.22
C ALA A 19 -24.04 11.29 30.96
N ASN A 20 -24.52 11.19 29.75
CA ASN A 20 -25.88 11.48 29.37
C ASN A 20 -26.61 10.16 29.08
N THR A 21 -27.76 9.95 29.71
CA THR A 21 -28.56 8.73 29.57
C THR A 21 -29.69 8.85 28.53
N LYS A 22 -29.80 10.00 27.86
CA LYS A 22 -30.86 10.30 26.89
C LYS A 22 -30.33 10.72 25.53
N ASN A 23 -29.15 11.32 25.49
CA ASN A 23 -28.63 11.97 24.30
C ASN A 23 -27.09 12.15 24.36
N SER A 24 -26.53 13.03 23.54
CA SER A 24 -25.14 13.46 23.53
C SER A 24 -24.76 14.21 24.82
N PRO A 25 -23.64 13.90 25.48
CA PRO A 25 -23.10 14.69 26.59
C PRO A 25 -22.56 16.05 26.18
N VAL A 26 -22.09 16.21 24.93
CA VAL A 26 -21.64 17.49 24.37
C VAL A 26 -22.29 17.69 23.01
N TYR A 27 -23.21 18.69 22.97
CA TYR A 27 -23.94 19.08 21.78
C TYR A 27 -23.73 20.55 21.48
N ILE A 28 -23.01 20.86 20.39
CA ILE A 28 -22.87 22.20 19.83
C ILE A 28 -23.89 22.32 18.70
N ILE A 29 -24.94 23.11 18.95
CA ILE A 29 -26.07 23.30 18.05
C ILE A 29 -25.72 24.33 16.99
N ASN A 30 -25.02 25.41 17.40
CA ASN A 30 -24.65 26.52 16.54
C ASN A 30 -23.44 27.27 17.10
N ALA A 31 -22.43 27.52 16.25
CA ALA A 31 -21.28 28.39 16.43
C ALA A 31 -20.55 28.46 15.08
N ASP A 32 -19.75 29.49 14.80
CA ASP A 32 -18.82 29.44 13.66
C ASP A 32 -17.78 28.34 13.86
N LYS A 33 -17.28 28.26 15.08
CA LYS A 33 -16.23 27.30 15.48
C LYS A 33 -16.25 27.01 16.96
N THR A 34 -16.05 25.76 17.34
CA THR A 34 -15.84 25.38 18.74
C THR A 34 -14.44 24.83 18.96
N ASN A 35 -13.72 25.40 19.93
CA ASN A 35 -12.46 24.82 20.41
C ASN A 35 -12.71 24.13 21.76
N ILE A 36 -12.34 22.87 21.84
CA ILE A 36 -12.28 22.12 23.10
C ILE A 36 -10.82 22.10 23.57
N TYR A 37 -10.55 22.78 24.69
CA TYR A 37 -9.22 22.77 25.31
C TYR A 37 -9.18 21.76 26.45
N LEU A 38 -8.28 20.79 26.32
CA LEU A 38 -8.01 19.78 27.35
C LEU A 38 -6.87 20.27 28.23
N SER A 39 -7.18 20.60 29.49
CA SER A 39 -6.21 21.11 30.48
C SER A 39 -5.15 20.05 30.74
N GLU A 40 -3.88 20.48 30.80
CA GLU A 40 -2.72 19.62 31.03
C GLU A 40 -2.90 18.74 32.28
N GLY A 41 -2.52 17.45 32.18
CA GLY A 41 -2.55 16.48 33.27
C GLY A 41 -3.95 16.05 33.70
N THR A 42 -5.02 16.50 33.02
CA THR A 42 -6.41 16.14 33.36
C THR A 42 -6.93 15.03 32.44
N ILE A 43 -7.89 14.28 32.97
CA ILE A 43 -8.64 13.26 32.22
C ILE A 43 -10.10 13.70 32.15
N ASN A 44 -10.63 13.79 30.94
CA ASN A 44 -12.00 14.19 30.66
C ASN A 44 -12.72 13.03 30.00
N THR A 45 -13.88 12.63 30.53
CA THR A 45 -14.61 11.44 30.04
C THR A 45 -16.04 11.83 29.67
N PHE A 46 -16.43 11.48 28.44
CA PHE A 46 -17.78 11.69 27.93
C PHE A 46 -18.38 10.37 27.48
N THR A 47 -19.59 10.07 27.95
CA THR A 47 -20.34 8.86 27.64
C THR A 47 -21.77 9.24 27.28
N ASP A 48 -22.21 8.85 26.10
CA ASP A 48 -23.57 9.07 25.63
C ASP A 48 -24.55 7.95 26.02
N ALA A 49 -25.81 8.14 25.67
CA ALA A 49 -26.84 7.14 25.79
C ALA A 49 -26.65 5.98 24.77
N THR A 50 -27.21 4.83 25.02
CA THR A 50 -27.28 3.71 24.07
C THR A 50 -28.40 3.85 23.04
N SER A 51 -29.30 4.81 23.24
CA SER A 51 -30.35 5.22 22.29
C SER A 51 -30.67 6.67 22.55
N TYR A 52 -30.92 7.43 21.50
CA TYR A 52 -31.22 8.85 21.64
C TYR A 52 -32.71 9.13 21.59
N THR A 53 -33.13 10.12 22.33
CA THR A 53 -34.49 10.66 22.27
C THR A 53 -34.41 12.08 21.68
N TYR A 54 -34.93 12.23 20.48
CA TYR A 54 -34.99 13.48 19.78
C TYR A 54 -36.29 14.24 20.17
N GLU A 55 -36.19 15.55 20.32
CA GLU A 55 -37.36 16.40 20.61
C GLU A 55 -38.21 16.59 19.35
N ASP A 56 -37.59 16.60 18.18
CA ASP A 56 -38.23 16.62 16.88
C ASP A 56 -37.90 15.34 16.10
N ALA A 57 -38.91 14.65 15.59
CA ALA A 57 -38.75 13.42 14.84
C ALA A 57 -38.15 13.64 13.43
N VAL A 58 -37.99 14.90 12.99
CA VAL A 58 -37.41 15.27 11.68
C VAL A 58 -35.92 15.57 11.79
N GLU A 59 -35.44 16.02 12.95
CA GLU A 59 -34.04 16.28 13.20
C GLU A 59 -33.41 15.09 13.92
N GLU A 60 -32.57 14.35 13.19
CA GLU A 60 -31.83 13.19 13.74
C GLU A 60 -30.47 13.59 14.35
N ASP A 61 -30.26 14.86 14.69
CA ASP A 61 -29.07 15.35 15.40
C ASP A 61 -29.34 15.56 16.89
N PRO A 62 -28.32 15.37 17.75
CA PRO A 62 -26.95 14.96 17.48
C PRO A 62 -26.81 13.44 17.16
N LYS A 63 -25.72 13.06 16.45
CA LYS A 63 -25.40 11.66 16.07
C LYS A 63 -24.08 11.18 16.66
N ALA A 64 -23.58 11.77 17.74
CA ALA A 64 -22.31 11.43 18.35
C ALA A 64 -22.28 11.77 19.84
N ALA A 65 -21.36 11.16 20.58
CA ALA A 65 -21.13 11.53 21.97
C ALA A 65 -20.62 12.96 22.11
N ILE A 66 -19.77 13.43 21.23
CA ILE A 66 -19.43 14.84 21.03
C ILE A 66 -19.86 15.21 19.61
N PHE A 67 -20.84 16.06 19.50
CA PHE A 67 -21.38 16.53 18.22
C PHE A 67 -21.27 18.03 18.07
N SER A 68 -20.82 18.49 16.90
CA SER A 68 -20.85 19.88 16.47
C SER A 68 -21.51 20.00 15.11
N SER A 69 -22.44 20.98 14.96
CA SER A 69 -22.97 21.35 13.63
C SER A 69 -21.99 22.13 12.76
N ASP A 70 -20.94 22.66 13.37
CA ASP A 70 -19.92 23.48 12.71
C ASP A 70 -18.51 23.00 13.07
N ASP A 71 -17.48 23.76 12.71
CA ASP A 71 -16.07 23.41 12.94
C ASP A 71 -15.77 23.03 14.39
N LEU A 72 -15.09 21.91 14.58
CA LEU A 72 -14.68 21.42 15.89
C LEU A 72 -13.16 21.20 15.97
N ASN A 73 -12.51 21.95 16.87
CA ASN A 73 -11.09 21.75 17.16
C ASN A 73 -10.90 21.11 18.54
N ILE A 74 -10.06 20.09 18.64
CA ILE A 74 -9.61 19.47 19.88
C ILE A 74 -8.15 19.89 20.12
N ARG A 75 -7.87 20.49 21.29
CA ARG A 75 -6.59 21.13 21.63
C ARG A 75 -6.16 20.84 23.05
N GLY A 76 -4.95 21.31 23.39
CA GLY A 76 -4.37 21.18 24.73
C GLY A 76 -3.60 19.87 24.89
N SER A 77 -3.14 19.59 26.11
CA SER A 77 -2.28 18.41 26.40
C SER A 77 -2.88 17.47 27.45
N GLY A 78 -4.17 17.64 27.76
CA GLY A 78 -4.92 16.70 28.59
C GLY A 78 -5.41 15.48 27.82
N THR A 79 -6.08 14.58 28.54
CA THR A 79 -6.66 13.35 28.01
C THR A 79 -8.17 13.51 27.82
N LEU A 80 -8.68 13.00 26.70
CA LEU A 80 -10.10 12.90 26.38
C LEU A 80 -10.46 11.43 26.14
N ILE A 81 -11.46 10.94 26.86
CA ILE A 81 -12.04 9.61 26.67
C ILE A 81 -13.49 9.77 26.23
N VAL A 82 -13.83 9.22 25.07
CA VAL A 82 -15.18 9.29 24.49
C VAL A 82 -15.73 7.89 24.29
N ASN A 83 -16.89 7.64 24.86
CA ASN A 83 -17.64 6.40 24.70
C ASN A 83 -18.93 6.68 23.92
N GLY A 84 -18.88 6.58 22.60
CA GLY A 84 -20.00 6.69 21.66
C GLY A 84 -20.79 5.39 21.60
N ARG A 85 -21.79 5.25 22.46
CA ARG A 85 -22.55 4.02 22.67
C ARG A 85 -23.77 3.88 21.75
N PHE A 86 -24.12 4.95 21.04
CA PHE A 86 -25.25 4.98 20.13
C PHE A 86 -24.80 4.97 18.65
N ASN A 87 -23.94 5.90 18.28
CA ASN A 87 -23.50 6.07 16.90
C ASN A 87 -22.04 6.49 16.84
N ASN A 88 -21.70 7.71 16.38
CA ASN A 88 -20.33 8.16 16.29
C ASN A 88 -19.74 8.56 17.65
N GLY A 89 -18.43 8.53 17.76
CA GLY A 89 -17.74 9.04 18.94
C GLY A 89 -17.67 10.57 18.95
N ILE A 90 -16.91 11.14 18.02
CA ILE A 90 -16.79 12.61 17.80
C ILE A 90 -17.20 12.89 16.36
N HIS A 91 -18.15 13.81 16.18
CA HIS A 91 -18.65 14.20 14.87
C HIS A 91 -18.74 15.72 14.75
N SER A 92 -18.13 16.26 13.70
CA SER A 92 -18.38 17.62 13.19
C SER A 92 -19.10 17.54 11.86
N SER A 93 -20.14 18.35 11.67
CA SER A 93 -20.83 18.49 10.38
C SER A 93 -20.03 19.29 9.35
N ASN A 94 -18.90 19.87 9.77
CA ASN A 94 -17.89 20.51 8.94
C ASN A 94 -16.52 19.87 9.23
N ASP A 95 -15.54 20.67 9.64
CA ASP A 95 -14.19 20.20 9.90
C ASP A 95 -14.01 19.67 11.33
N LEU A 96 -13.34 18.54 11.47
CA LEU A 96 -12.86 18.01 12.74
C LEU A 96 -11.33 18.06 12.77
N ARG A 97 -10.76 18.86 13.70
CA ARG A 97 -9.31 19.08 13.74
C ARG A 97 -8.71 18.78 15.11
N PHE A 98 -7.60 18.05 15.12
CA PHE A 98 -6.77 17.79 16.29
C PHE A 98 -5.52 18.66 16.20
N LYS A 99 -5.47 19.71 17.02
CA LYS A 99 -4.42 20.74 16.98
C LYS A 99 -3.41 20.53 18.08
N GLY A 100 -2.22 20.06 17.72
CA GLY A 100 -1.12 19.86 18.63
C GLY A 100 0.23 20.04 17.94
N SER A 101 1.27 19.80 18.71
CA SER A 101 2.67 19.72 18.26
C SER A 101 3.36 18.58 19.00
N SER A 102 4.53 18.18 18.58
CA SER A 102 5.28 17.10 19.25
C SER A 102 5.58 17.35 20.75
N SER A 103 5.50 18.60 21.22
CA SER A 103 5.72 18.99 22.62
C SER A 103 4.45 19.19 23.42
N SER A 104 3.30 19.38 22.77
CA SER A 104 2.01 19.63 23.43
C SER A 104 0.86 19.21 22.51
N TYR A 105 0.18 18.14 22.84
CA TYR A 105 -0.84 17.52 22.01
C TYR A 105 -1.94 16.84 22.82
N PRO A 106 -3.16 16.78 22.31
CA PRO A 106 -4.25 16.05 22.94
C PRO A 106 -4.04 14.53 22.85
N LYS A 107 -4.39 13.82 23.92
CA LYS A 107 -4.48 12.37 23.97
C LYS A 107 -5.94 11.98 23.96
N VAL A 108 -6.37 11.30 22.93
CA VAL A 108 -7.78 11.03 22.68
C VAL A 108 -8.03 9.55 22.49
N THR A 109 -8.87 8.98 23.34
CA THR A 109 -9.35 7.60 23.18
C THR A 109 -10.83 7.63 22.85
N VAL A 110 -11.22 7.07 21.73
CA VAL A 110 -12.61 6.99 21.28
C VAL A 110 -13.00 5.53 21.08
N THR A 111 -14.08 5.13 21.73
CA THR A 111 -14.77 3.88 21.41
C THR A 111 -16.18 4.22 20.93
N ALA A 112 -16.53 3.80 19.71
CA ALA A 112 -17.80 4.12 19.09
C ALA A 112 -18.50 2.89 18.51
N VAL A 113 -19.81 2.96 18.38
CA VAL A 113 -20.59 1.94 17.65
C VAL A 113 -20.37 2.11 16.16
N ASN A 114 -20.53 3.31 15.64
CA ASN A 114 -20.26 3.66 14.25
C ASN A 114 -18.85 4.28 14.10
N ASN A 115 -18.70 5.42 13.47
CA ASN A 115 -17.37 6.01 13.26
C ASN A 115 -16.79 6.56 14.57
N ALA A 116 -15.51 6.28 14.82
CA ALA A 116 -14.86 6.87 15.99
C ALA A 116 -14.72 8.39 15.81
N LEU A 117 -14.23 8.83 14.66
CA LEU A 117 -14.10 10.24 14.26
C LEU A 117 -14.80 10.45 12.93
N LYS A 118 -15.66 11.47 12.87
CA LYS A 118 -16.28 11.93 11.64
C LYS A 118 -16.19 13.45 11.53
N GLY A 119 -15.51 13.92 10.50
CA GLY A 119 -15.61 15.29 10.02
C GLY A 119 -16.23 15.24 8.63
N LYS A 120 -17.43 15.82 8.46
CA LYS A 120 -18.10 15.69 7.16
C LYS A 120 -17.25 16.28 6.04
N ASP A 121 -16.69 17.46 6.27
CA ASP A 121 -15.86 18.18 5.29
C ASP A 121 -14.39 17.73 5.37
N SER A 122 -13.84 17.63 6.57
CA SER A 122 -12.49 17.11 6.76
C SER A 122 -12.25 16.51 8.15
N VAL A 123 -11.26 15.61 8.23
CA VAL A 123 -10.58 15.27 9.47
C VAL A 123 -9.10 15.61 9.32
N GLU A 124 -8.62 16.53 10.17
CA GLU A 124 -7.23 16.98 10.16
C GLU A 124 -6.53 16.66 11.49
N VAL A 125 -5.34 16.10 11.42
CA VAL A 125 -4.49 15.82 12.58
C VAL A 125 -3.15 16.53 12.38
N ASP A 126 -2.96 17.68 13.03
CA ASP A 126 -1.66 18.36 13.04
C ASP A 126 -0.64 17.53 13.87
N TYR A 127 -1.03 17.17 15.12
CA TYR A 127 -0.37 16.21 16.00
C TYR A 127 -1.31 15.81 17.15
N ALA A 128 -1.51 14.51 17.34
CA ALA A 128 -2.29 13.96 18.45
C ALA A 128 -1.84 12.52 18.76
N GLU A 129 -2.15 12.04 19.98
CA GLU A 129 -2.12 10.62 20.31
C GLU A 129 -3.57 10.11 20.30
N LEU A 130 -3.92 9.32 19.28
CA LEU A 130 -5.27 8.83 19.03
C LEU A 130 -5.34 7.31 19.19
N THR A 131 -6.27 6.84 20.03
CA THR A 131 -6.66 5.42 20.10
C THR A 131 -8.11 5.32 19.69
N LEU A 132 -8.39 4.73 18.53
CA LEU A 132 -9.69 4.74 17.89
C LEU A 132 -10.23 3.33 17.73
N ILE A 133 -11.41 3.09 18.29
CA ILE A 133 -12.12 1.80 18.19
C ILE A 133 -13.52 2.07 17.64
N SER A 134 -13.81 1.49 16.48
CA SER A 134 -15.14 1.44 15.88
C SER A 134 -15.63 -0.01 15.85
N THR A 135 -16.86 -0.26 16.27
CA THR A 135 -17.40 -1.63 16.36
C THR A 135 -18.34 -2.01 15.20
N ALA A 136 -18.76 -1.05 14.37
CA ALA A 136 -19.61 -1.28 13.21
C ALA A 136 -19.32 -0.36 12.01
N GLY A 137 -18.58 0.75 12.20
CA GLY A 137 -18.24 1.74 11.17
C GLY A 137 -16.73 1.84 10.91
N ASP A 138 -16.34 2.98 10.33
CA ASP A 138 -14.96 3.35 10.08
C ASP A 138 -14.35 3.97 11.35
N ALA A 139 -13.02 3.99 11.44
CA ALA A 139 -12.43 4.72 12.56
C ALA A 139 -12.34 6.22 12.26
N ILE A 140 -11.89 6.62 11.09
CA ILE A 140 -11.82 8.02 10.63
C ILE A 140 -12.57 8.13 9.31
N GLN A 141 -13.51 9.08 9.22
CA GLN A 141 -14.28 9.31 8.00
C GLN A 141 -14.45 10.80 7.68
N ALA A 142 -14.23 11.16 6.39
CA ALA A 142 -14.63 12.42 5.77
C ALA A 142 -15.32 12.12 4.45
N ASP A 143 -16.61 12.47 4.29
CA ASP A 143 -17.48 11.94 3.24
C ASP A 143 -18.21 12.98 2.37
N THR A 144 -17.81 14.25 2.38
CA THR A 144 -18.37 15.26 1.47
C THR A 144 -17.93 15.01 0.04
N GLU A 145 -18.91 14.82 -0.87
CA GLU A 145 -18.69 14.51 -2.29
C GLU A 145 -18.80 15.76 -3.16
N ASP A 146 -19.77 16.64 -2.89
CA ASP A 146 -20.23 17.68 -3.79
C ASP A 146 -19.31 18.93 -3.85
N GLU A 147 -18.39 19.11 -2.90
CA GLU A 147 -17.54 20.30 -2.80
C GLU A 147 -16.07 19.94 -3.07
N SER A 148 -15.41 20.69 -3.98
CA SER A 148 -14.08 20.34 -4.51
C SER A 148 -12.91 20.49 -3.52
N ASP A 149 -13.12 21.12 -2.38
CA ASP A 149 -12.15 21.38 -1.32
C ASP A 149 -12.46 20.65 0.00
N LYS A 150 -13.46 19.75 -0.02
CA LYS A 150 -13.92 18.99 1.14
C LYS A 150 -13.83 17.48 0.92
N GLY A 151 -14.20 16.69 1.92
CA GLY A 151 -14.23 15.24 1.87
C GLY A 151 -12.82 14.62 2.00
N TYR A 152 -11.92 15.18 2.81
CA TYR A 152 -10.56 14.70 2.93
C TYR A 152 -10.12 14.38 4.36
N VAL A 153 -9.10 13.51 4.46
CA VAL A 153 -8.36 13.26 5.69
C VAL A 153 -6.91 13.68 5.51
N LEU A 154 -6.41 14.54 6.38
CA LEU A 154 -5.02 14.98 6.40
C LEU A 154 -4.37 14.64 7.75
N ILE A 155 -3.31 13.84 7.73
CA ILE A 155 -2.50 13.50 8.89
C ILE A 155 -1.11 14.07 8.67
N SER A 156 -0.78 15.17 9.38
CA SER A 156 0.53 15.79 9.30
C SER A 156 1.56 15.05 10.15
N ASP A 157 1.18 14.65 11.36
CA ASP A 157 2.02 13.89 12.30
C ASP A 157 1.17 13.30 13.44
N GLY A 158 1.77 12.55 14.37
CA GLY A 158 1.11 12.01 15.55
C GLY A 158 1.28 10.51 15.73
N ILE A 159 0.58 9.97 16.74
CA ILE A 159 0.57 8.54 17.06
C ILE A 159 -0.89 8.08 16.99
N ILE A 160 -1.20 7.21 16.05
CA ILE A 160 -2.58 6.83 15.75
C ILE A 160 -2.69 5.30 15.76
N ASP A 161 -3.47 4.76 16.69
CA ASP A 161 -3.78 3.34 16.81
C ASP A 161 -5.27 3.10 16.51
N ILE A 162 -5.56 2.28 15.51
CA ILE A 162 -6.90 2.06 14.97
C ILE A 162 -7.28 0.59 15.02
N THR A 163 -8.49 0.35 15.53
CA THR A 163 -9.22 -0.91 15.31
C THR A 163 -10.63 -0.56 14.82
N SER A 164 -10.94 -0.84 13.56
CA SER A 164 -12.24 -0.55 12.96
C SER A 164 -12.95 -1.83 12.54
N ALA A 165 -14.27 -1.79 12.59
CA ALA A 165 -15.09 -2.86 12.04
C ALA A 165 -15.21 -2.80 10.52
N ARG A 166 -14.98 -1.63 9.94
CA ARG A 166 -14.95 -1.35 8.50
C ARG A 166 -13.60 -0.72 8.11
N ASP A 167 -13.61 0.30 7.27
CA ASP A 167 -12.39 0.97 6.85
C ASP A 167 -11.68 1.66 8.02
N ALA A 168 -10.35 1.63 8.05
CA ALA A 168 -9.66 2.29 9.15
C ALA A 168 -9.63 3.81 8.94
N ILE A 169 -9.31 4.27 7.72
CA ILE A 169 -9.30 5.68 7.34
C ILE A 169 -9.98 5.81 5.98
N GLN A 170 -11.03 6.64 5.91
CA GLN A 170 -11.73 6.95 4.67
C GLN A 170 -11.82 8.45 4.44
N GLY A 171 -11.35 8.90 3.28
CA GLY A 171 -11.59 10.25 2.76
C GLY A 171 -12.19 10.15 1.37
N TYR A 172 -13.34 10.77 1.10
CA TYR A 172 -13.93 10.73 -0.24
C TYR A 172 -12.96 11.29 -1.28
N ARG A 173 -12.49 12.52 -1.10
CA ARG A 173 -11.65 13.18 -2.08
C ARG A 173 -10.20 12.70 -2.03
N TYR A 174 -9.60 12.75 -0.85
CA TYR A 174 -8.26 12.19 -0.66
C TYR A 174 -7.98 11.83 0.79
N VAL A 175 -7.02 10.96 0.97
CA VAL A 175 -6.31 10.75 2.22
C VAL A 175 -4.85 11.11 2.00
N GLN A 176 -4.35 12.11 2.75
CA GLN A 176 -2.95 12.50 2.72
C GLN A 176 -2.29 12.24 4.07
N ILE A 177 -1.12 11.59 4.05
CA ILE A 177 -0.30 11.32 5.22
C ILE A 177 1.08 11.90 4.97
N ASP A 178 1.44 12.92 5.74
CA ASP A 178 2.72 13.60 5.64
C ASP A 178 3.74 13.02 6.63
N GLY A 179 3.28 12.45 7.75
CA GLY A 179 4.13 11.91 8.80
C GLY A 179 3.37 11.07 9.83
N GLY A 180 3.99 10.89 11.00
CA GLY A 180 3.41 10.18 12.13
C GLY A 180 3.64 8.68 12.14
N THR A 181 3.11 8.05 13.19
CA THR A 181 3.10 6.59 13.37
C THR A 181 1.67 6.11 13.40
N ILE A 182 1.28 5.32 12.41
CA ILE A 182 -0.09 4.83 12.23
C ILE A 182 -0.08 3.31 12.27
N THR A 183 -0.82 2.74 13.21
CA THR A 183 -1.09 1.30 13.27
C THR A 183 -2.57 1.10 13.11
N ALA A 184 -2.99 0.37 12.07
CA ALA A 184 -4.41 0.19 11.80
C ALA A 184 -4.75 -1.27 11.50
N LYS A 185 -5.86 -1.71 12.10
CA LYS A 185 -6.53 -2.96 11.77
C LYS A 185 -7.95 -2.67 11.33
N SER A 186 -8.31 -3.09 10.12
CA SER A 186 -9.66 -3.00 9.56
C SER A 186 -10.32 -4.37 9.41
N GLY A 187 -11.61 -4.41 9.69
CA GLY A 187 -12.36 -5.64 9.73
C GLY A 187 -11.75 -6.66 10.71
N LYS A 188 -11.64 -7.89 10.29
CA LYS A 188 -11.02 -8.98 11.06
C LYS A 188 -9.51 -9.09 10.81
N GLY A 189 -8.96 -8.26 9.89
CA GLY A 189 -7.56 -8.29 9.47
C GLY A 189 -7.28 -9.32 8.38
N SER A 190 -6.06 -9.34 7.89
CA SER A 190 -5.60 -10.04 6.68
C SER A 190 -5.73 -11.58 6.67
N SER A 191 -6.09 -12.19 7.80
CA SER A 191 -6.32 -13.64 7.88
C SER A 191 -7.72 -14.04 7.43
N TYR A 192 -8.57 -13.08 7.10
CA TYR A 192 -9.95 -13.28 6.68
C TYR A 192 -10.17 -12.65 5.31
N SER A 193 -10.99 -13.30 4.49
CA SER A 193 -11.44 -12.75 3.22
C SER A 193 -12.74 -11.97 3.40
N VAL A 194 -13.04 -11.07 2.46
CA VAL A 194 -14.33 -10.40 2.36
C VAL A 194 -15.38 -11.39 1.88
N THR A 195 -16.51 -11.48 2.58
CA THR A 195 -17.60 -12.43 2.28
C THR A 195 -18.96 -11.75 2.10
N ASP A 196 -19.00 -10.44 2.21
CA ASP A 196 -20.20 -9.60 2.03
C ASP A 196 -19.86 -8.38 1.17
N SER A 197 -20.79 -7.45 1.01
CA SER A 197 -20.62 -6.24 0.18
C SER A 197 -20.07 -5.05 0.96
N GLN A 198 -19.55 -5.27 2.17
CA GLN A 198 -18.99 -4.19 2.98
C GLN A 198 -17.52 -3.95 2.66
N SER A 199 -17.04 -2.74 2.94
CA SER A 199 -15.65 -2.34 2.81
C SER A 199 -14.91 -2.56 4.12
N TYR A 200 -13.67 -3.07 4.04
CA TYR A 200 -12.81 -3.36 5.19
C TYR A 200 -11.36 -2.96 4.89
N LYS A 201 -11.18 -1.83 4.21
CA LYS A 201 -9.90 -1.36 3.72
C LYS A 201 -9.07 -0.69 4.82
N GLY A 202 -7.75 -0.73 4.68
CA GLY A 202 -6.88 -0.02 5.61
C GLY A 202 -7.02 1.49 5.44
N ILE A 203 -6.69 2.00 4.28
CA ILE A 203 -6.88 3.40 3.87
C ILE A 203 -7.63 3.41 2.55
N LYS A 204 -8.72 4.16 2.52
CA LYS A 204 -9.60 4.25 1.35
C LYS A 204 -9.81 5.69 0.91
N SER A 205 -9.83 5.90 -0.41
CA SER A 205 -10.28 7.15 -1.02
C SER A 205 -10.93 6.92 -2.38
N ASP A 206 -11.91 7.73 -2.73
CA ASP A 206 -12.50 7.64 -4.06
C ASP A 206 -11.65 8.33 -5.13
N LEU A 207 -10.83 9.33 -4.80
CA LEU A 207 -10.03 10.05 -5.80
C LEU A 207 -8.53 9.85 -5.64
N ALA A 208 -7.96 10.01 -4.41
CA ALA A 208 -6.51 9.91 -4.25
C ALA A 208 -6.06 9.50 -2.85
N ILE A 209 -4.98 8.70 -2.79
CA ILE A 209 -4.19 8.49 -1.58
C ILE A 209 -2.79 9.03 -1.83
N ILE A 210 -2.28 9.87 -0.92
CA ILE A 210 -0.96 10.49 -0.99
C ILE A 210 -0.21 10.20 0.31
N ILE A 211 0.92 9.50 0.23
CA ILE A 211 1.77 9.21 1.38
C ILE A 211 3.12 9.87 1.15
N ASN A 212 3.39 10.93 1.90
CA ASN A 212 4.65 11.68 1.83
C ASN A 212 5.69 11.19 2.83
N GLY A 213 5.24 10.55 3.93
CA GLY A 213 6.12 10.09 5.00
C GLY A 213 5.41 9.24 6.04
N GLY A 214 6.04 9.13 7.21
CA GLY A 214 5.52 8.39 8.36
C GLY A 214 5.92 6.92 8.42
N THR A 215 5.50 6.28 9.50
CA THR A 215 5.61 4.83 9.72
C THR A 215 4.21 4.25 9.81
N ILE A 216 3.82 3.47 8.82
CA ILE A 216 2.45 3.00 8.63
C ILE A 216 2.43 1.47 8.66
N SER A 217 1.60 0.91 9.51
CA SER A 217 1.38 -0.53 9.61
C SER A 217 -0.11 -0.85 9.42
N LEU A 218 -0.45 -1.58 8.37
CA LEU A 218 -1.81 -1.92 8.01
C LEU A 218 -2.03 -3.44 8.06
N ASN A 219 -3.12 -3.84 8.72
CA ASN A 219 -3.60 -5.22 8.76
C ASN A 219 -5.09 -5.24 8.38
N SER A 220 -5.38 -5.39 7.10
CA SER A 220 -6.71 -5.19 6.52
C SER A 220 -7.36 -6.51 6.10
N GLN A 221 -8.68 -6.63 6.26
CA GLN A 221 -9.42 -7.79 5.77
C GLN A 221 -9.64 -7.74 4.26
N ASP A 222 -9.67 -6.56 3.69
CA ASP A 222 -9.75 -6.18 2.29
C ASP A 222 -8.40 -5.58 1.86
N ASP A 223 -8.35 -4.70 0.86
CA ASP A 223 -7.12 -4.02 0.45
C ASP A 223 -6.52 -3.17 1.57
N ALA A 224 -5.19 -3.08 1.60
CA ALA A 224 -4.58 -2.22 2.60
C ALA A 224 -4.61 -0.74 2.20
N LEU A 225 -4.27 -0.41 0.95
CA LEU A 225 -4.46 0.91 0.34
C LEU A 225 -5.36 0.75 -0.88
N HIS A 226 -6.49 1.46 -0.91
CA HIS A 226 -7.42 1.42 -2.03
C HIS A 226 -7.87 2.80 -2.47
N SER A 227 -7.73 3.10 -3.75
CA SER A 227 -8.31 4.31 -4.36
C SER A 227 -9.00 3.98 -5.67
N ASN A 228 -10.25 4.43 -5.84
CA ASN A 228 -10.92 4.39 -7.14
C ASN A 228 -10.24 5.33 -8.17
N GLY A 229 -9.30 6.15 -7.73
CA GLY A 229 -8.47 7.02 -8.56
C GLY A 229 -7.00 6.66 -8.49
N THR A 230 -6.19 7.49 -7.82
CA THR A 230 -4.73 7.38 -7.80
C THR A 230 -4.16 7.09 -6.41
N ILE A 231 -3.02 6.39 -6.40
CA ILE A 231 -2.19 6.24 -5.19
C ILE A 231 -0.79 6.74 -5.51
N THR A 232 -0.27 7.66 -4.67
CA THR A 232 1.08 8.19 -4.80
C THR A 232 1.82 8.03 -3.48
N ILE A 233 2.95 7.31 -3.50
CA ILE A 233 3.82 7.11 -2.34
C ILE A 233 5.15 7.80 -2.63
N ASN A 234 5.41 8.90 -1.92
CA ASN A 234 6.63 9.69 -2.04
C ASN A 234 7.70 9.29 -1.03
N GLY A 235 7.29 8.67 0.10
CA GLY A 235 8.21 8.32 1.18
C GLY A 235 7.54 7.49 2.27
N GLY A 236 8.23 7.41 3.41
CA GLY A 236 7.77 6.68 4.59
C GLY A 236 8.23 5.22 4.65
N THR A 237 7.85 4.58 5.75
CA THR A 237 8.02 3.12 5.95
C THR A 237 6.64 2.50 6.10
N ILE A 238 6.25 1.69 5.14
CA ILE A 238 4.90 1.13 5.05
C ILE A 238 4.99 -0.38 5.14
N THR A 239 4.28 -0.96 6.09
CA THR A 239 4.17 -2.41 6.27
C THR A 239 2.72 -2.84 6.10
N ILE A 240 2.48 -3.77 5.18
CA ILE A 240 1.14 -4.18 4.77
C ILE A 240 0.97 -5.70 4.97
N SER A 241 -0.18 -6.06 5.52
CA SER A 241 -0.77 -7.38 5.42
C SER A 241 -2.25 -7.21 5.07
N SER A 242 -2.69 -7.73 3.94
CA SER A 242 -4.07 -7.62 3.44
C SER A 242 -4.70 -8.98 3.18
N GLY A 243 -6.01 -9.03 3.23
CA GLY A 243 -6.81 -10.20 2.86
C GLY A 243 -7.08 -10.26 1.37
N ASP A 244 -7.02 -9.09 0.70
CA ASP A 244 -7.07 -8.89 -0.73
C ASP A 244 -5.79 -8.16 -1.18
N ASP A 245 -5.84 -7.07 -1.91
CA ASP A 245 -4.64 -6.47 -2.48
C ASP A 245 -3.84 -5.64 -1.48
N GLY A 246 -2.52 -5.60 -1.70
CA GLY A 246 -1.65 -4.75 -0.90
C GLY A 246 -1.88 -3.27 -1.20
N ILE A 247 -1.83 -2.89 -2.46
CA ILE A 247 -2.02 -1.53 -2.97
C ILE A 247 -2.85 -1.61 -4.25
N HIS A 248 -4.06 -1.05 -4.24
CA HIS A 248 -4.97 -1.05 -5.38
C HIS A 248 -5.40 0.37 -5.75
N GLY A 249 -5.01 0.81 -6.94
CA GLY A 249 -5.47 2.09 -7.50
C GLY A 249 -6.08 1.90 -8.87
N ASP A 250 -7.38 2.13 -9.03
CA ASP A 250 -8.11 1.87 -10.29
C ASP A 250 -7.46 2.54 -11.51
N THR A 251 -6.81 3.69 -11.34
CA THR A 251 -6.20 4.41 -12.46
C THR A 251 -4.67 4.36 -12.43
N THR A 252 -4.05 4.84 -11.36
CA THR A 252 -2.58 4.92 -11.32
C THR A 252 -2.04 4.68 -9.92
N VAL A 253 -1.08 3.78 -9.81
CA VAL A 253 -0.23 3.64 -8.62
C VAL A 253 1.17 4.15 -8.97
N THR A 254 1.69 5.10 -8.18
CA THR A 254 3.04 5.66 -8.36
C THR A 254 3.83 5.55 -7.06
N ILE A 255 4.98 4.90 -7.12
CA ILE A 255 5.93 4.78 -6.01
C ILE A 255 7.19 5.56 -6.39
N ASN A 256 7.36 6.75 -5.79
CA ASN A 256 8.51 7.62 -5.99
C ASN A 256 9.63 7.37 -4.97
N GLY A 257 9.29 6.76 -3.82
CA GLY A 257 10.24 6.55 -2.74
C GLY A 257 9.66 5.76 -1.57
N GLY A 258 10.41 5.75 -0.46
CA GLY A 258 10.02 5.04 0.76
C GLY A 258 10.50 3.59 0.82
N THR A 259 10.13 2.93 1.90
CA THR A 259 10.33 1.49 2.12
C THR A 259 8.97 0.83 2.30
N ILE A 260 8.59 -0.01 1.38
CA ILE A 260 7.28 -0.64 1.33
C ILE A 260 7.46 -2.16 1.48
N ASN A 261 6.83 -2.75 2.47
CA ASN A 261 6.86 -4.18 2.74
C ASN A 261 5.43 -4.73 2.71
N ILE A 262 5.05 -5.37 1.62
CA ILE A 262 3.80 -6.11 1.49
C ILE A 262 4.13 -7.55 1.89
N ASN A 263 3.87 -7.88 3.17
CA ASN A 263 4.22 -9.17 3.75
C ASN A 263 3.19 -10.26 3.43
N LYS A 264 1.99 -9.85 3.05
CA LYS A 264 0.90 -10.71 2.64
C LYS A 264 -0.13 -9.91 1.85
N SER A 265 -0.57 -10.46 0.70
CA SER A 265 -1.69 -9.96 -0.10
C SER A 265 -2.24 -11.08 -0.99
N TYR A 266 -3.37 -10.85 -1.64
CA TYR A 266 -3.81 -11.62 -2.79
C TYR A 266 -2.96 -11.17 -3.98
N GLU A 267 -3.17 -9.95 -4.51
CA GLU A 267 -2.23 -9.29 -5.41
C GLU A 267 -1.36 -8.27 -4.65
N GLY A 268 -0.14 -8.08 -5.10
CA GLY A 268 0.79 -7.16 -4.44
C GLY A 268 0.42 -5.71 -4.68
N ILE A 269 0.48 -5.29 -5.94
CA ILE A 269 0.16 -3.94 -6.41
C ILE A 269 -0.69 -4.07 -7.67
N GLU A 270 -1.89 -3.53 -7.63
CA GLU A 270 -2.82 -3.51 -8.76
C GLU A 270 -3.10 -2.09 -9.24
N GLY A 271 -3.31 -1.93 -10.56
CA GLY A 271 -3.75 -0.67 -11.17
C GLY A 271 -3.73 -0.69 -12.69
N LEU A 272 -4.37 0.29 -13.33
CA LEU A 272 -4.29 0.45 -14.79
C LEU A 272 -2.87 0.86 -15.22
N THR A 273 -2.26 1.80 -14.51
CA THR A 273 -0.87 2.22 -14.73
C THR A 273 -0.09 2.12 -13.41
N ILE A 274 0.99 1.36 -13.41
CA ILE A 274 1.85 1.19 -12.24
C ILE A 274 3.23 1.76 -12.56
N ASN A 275 3.67 2.74 -11.77
CA ASN A 275 4.96 3.42 -11.91
C ASN A 275 5.81 3.16 -10.66
N ILE A 276 6.93 2.47 -10.83
CA ILE A 276 7.97 2.32 -9.81
C ILE A 276 9.14 3.20 -10.22
N ALA A 277 9.28 4.35 -9.56
CA ALA A 277 10.27 5.38 -9.89
C ALA A 277 11.35 5.55 -8.82
N GLY A 278 11.24 4.82 -7.69
CA GLY A 278 12.23 4.88 -6.61
C GLY A 278 11.84 4.06 -5.41
N GLY A 279 12.60 4.21 -4.32
CA GLY A 279 12.38 3.52 -3.06
C GLY A 279 12.78 2.04 -3.07
N THR A 280 12.34 1.34 -2.03
CA THR A 280 12.54 -0.11 -1.86
C THR A 280 11.19 -0.76 -1.61
N THR A 281 10.78 -1.64 -2.49
CA THR A 281 9.48 -2.32 -2.41
C THR A 281 9.69 -3.83 -2.38
N HIS A 282 9.18 -4.48 -1.34
CA HIS A 282 9.12 -5.93 -1.20
C HIS A 282 7.67 -6.38 -1.26
N VAL A 283 7.40 -7.37 -2.11
CA VAL A 283 6.06 -7.92 -2.33
C VAL A 283 6.06 -9.42 -2.09
N ILE A 284 5.16 -9.89 -1.23
CA ILE A 284 4.81 -11.30 -1.08
C ILE A 284 3.31 -11.42 -1.34
N SER A 285 2.94 -12.10 -2.42
CA SER A 285 1.55 -12.30 -2.85
C SER A 285 1.19 -13.77 -3.05
N SER A 286 -0.08 -14.07 -2.87
CA SER A 286 -0.63 -15.40 -3.12
C SER A 286 -1.10 -15.60 -4.56
N ASP A 287 -1.29 -14.50 -5.29
CA ASP A 287 -1.46 -14.44 -6.73
C ASP A 287 -0.39 -13.55 -7.34
N ASP A 288 -0.69 -12.52 -8.11
CA ASP A 288 0.31 -11.76 -8.84
C ASP A 288 1.08 -10.77 -7.96
N GLY A 289 2.36 -10.55 -8.31
CA GLY A 289 3.19 -9.58 -7.59
C GLY A 289 2.86 -8.15 -7.95
N ILE A 290 2.87 -7.85 -9.23
CA ILE A 290 2.41 -6.61 -9.85
C ILE A 290 1.38 -7.00 -10.91
N ASN A 291 0.19 -6.42 -10.86
CA ASN A 291 -0.88 -6.67 -11.82
C ASN A 291 -1.39 -5.37 -12.44
N ALA A 292 -0.93 -5.05 -13.65
CA ALA A 292 -1.50 -3.92 -14.39
C ALA A 292 -2.65 -4.39 -15.26
N ARG A 293 -3.89 -4.08 -14.84
CA ARG A 293 -5.13 -4.53 -15.50
C ARG A 293 -6.17 -3.42 -15.64
N THR A 294 -7.19 -3.68 -16.44
CA THR A 294 -8.37 -2.84 -16.57
C THR A 294 -9.51 -3.60 -17.24
N ASP A 295 -10.73 -3.22 -16.93
CA ASP A 295 -11.94 -3.67 -17.60
C ASP A 295 -12.32 -2.78 -18.81
N THR A 296 -11.48 -1.79 -19.14
CA THR A 296 -11.69 -0.86 -20.26
C THR A 296 -10.83 -1.24 -21.46
N SER A 297 -10.97 -0.49 -22.56
CA SER A 297 -10.13 -0.65 -23.76
C SER A 297 -8.74 0.03 -23.65
N ILE A 298 -8.44 0.71 -22.55
CA ILE A 298 -7.14 1.35 -22.31
C ILE A 298 -6.14 0.24 -22.01
N LYS A 299 -4.96 0.31 -22.64
CA LYS A 299 -3.92 -0.70 -22.40
C LYS A 299 -3.23 -0.43 -21.07
N PRO A 300 -3.18 -1.41 -20.17
CA PRO A 300 -2.43 -1.29 -18.92
C PRO A 300 -0.93 -1.16 -19.14
N ILE A 301 -0.24 -0.55 -18.18
CA ILE A 301 1.20 -0.31 -18.29
C ILE A 301 1.87 -0.49 -16.94
N VAL A 302 2.99 -1.22 -16.94
CA VAL A 302 3.97 -1.22 -15.85
C VAL A 302 5.22 -0.47 -16.29
N ASN A 303 5.60 0.56 -15.55
CA ASN A 303 6.84 1.32 -15.74
C ASN A 303 7.76 1.15 -14.52
N ILE A 304 8.97 0.66 -14.73
CA ILE A 304 10.02 0.57 -13.69
C ILE A 304 11.19 1.41 -14.16
N SER A 305 11.40 2.58 -13.55
CA SER A 305 12.42 3.53 -13.95
C SER A 305 13.60 3.64 -12.99
N ASP A 306 13.38 3.31 -11.71
CA ASP A 306 14.42 3.29 -10.68
C ASP A 306 13.92 2.50 -9.45
N GLY A 307 14.72 2.49 -8.36
CA GLY A 307 14.42 1.83 -7.11
C GLY A 307 14.82 0.36 -7.06
N TYR A 308 14.41 -0.28 -5.98
CA TYR A 308 14.63 -1.70 -5.72
C TYR A 308 13.27 -2.37 -5.55
N LEU A 309 12.96 -3.32 -6.44
CA LEU A 309 11.71 -4.07 -6.42
C LEU A 309 12.02 -5.57 -6.26
N TYR A 310 11.57 -6.13 -5.14
CA TYR A 310 11.61 -7.58 -4.88
C TYR A 310 10.19 -8.13 -4.86
N ILE A 311 9.98 -9.21 -5.62
CA ILE A 311 8.69 -9.89 -5.73
C ILE A 311 8.87 -11.37 -5.43
N ASN A 312 7.95 -11.91 -4.63
CA ASN A 312 7.77 -13.33 -4.39
C ASN A 312 6.28 -13.68 -4.52
N ALA A 313 5.85 -13.97 -5.74
CA ALA A 313 4.45 -14.18 -6.14
C ALA A 313 4.16 -15.65 -6.43
N SER A 314 2.94 -16.11 -6.15
CA SER A 314 2.51 -17.47 -6.50
C SER A 314 1.79 -17.51 -7.86
N GLY A 315 1.18 -16.41 -8.29
CA GLY A 315 0.74 -16.10 -9.63
C GLY A 315 1.89 -15.53 -10.47
N ASP A 316 1.59 -14.66 -11.43
CA ASP A 316 2.60 -13.99 -12.23
C ASP A 316 3.44 -13.02 -11.39
N GLY A 317 4.74 -12.93 -11.67
CA GLY A 317 5.60 -12.05 -10.92
C GLY A 317 5.36 -10.58 -11.28
N LEU A 318 5.58 -10.26 -12.54
CA LEU A 318 5.22 -8.99 -13.17
C LEU A 318 4.18 -9.29 -14.24
N ASP A 319 2.93 -8.93 -14.02
CA ASP A 319 1.87 -9.00 -15.02
C ASP A 319 1.46 -7.62 -15.53
N SER A 320 1.18 -7.56 -16.82
CA SER A 320 0.47 -6.45 -17.43
C SER A 320 -0.39 -6.95 -18.56
N ASN A 321 -1.69 -6.77 -18.50
CA ASN A 321 -2.57 -6.98 -19.64
C ASN A 321 -2.26 -6.05 -20.83
N GLY A 322 -1.17 -5.29 -20.76
CA GLY A 322 -0.62 -4.41 -21.78
C GLY A 322 0.89 -4.52 -21.92
N SER A 323 1.63 -3.49 -21.56
CA SER A 323 3.07 -3.41 -21.77
C SER A 323 3.87 -3.20 -20.48
N ILE A 324 5.11 -3.69 -20.47
CA ILE A 324 6.07 -3.51 -19.38
C ILE A 324 7.29 -2.77 -19.92
N TYR A 325 7.68 -1.69 -19.24
CA TYR A 325 8.86 -0.89 -19.54
C TYR A 325 9.80 -0.86 -18.35
N ILE A 326 11.04 -1.32 -18.54
CA ILE A 326 12.10 -1.27 -17.53
C ILE A 326 13.22 -0.39 -18.07
N THR A 327 13.42 0.77 -17.42
CA THR A 327 14.42 1.75 -17.86
C THR A 327 15.52 1.97 -16.83
N GLY A 328 15.37 1.42 -15.60
CA GLY A 328 16.35 1.56 -14.52
C GLY A 328 16.02 0.66 -13.34
N GLY A 329 16.70 0.92 -12.21
CA GLY A 329 16.49 0.21 -10.95
C GLY A 329 17.01 -1.23 -10.92
N THR A 330 16.63 -1.93 -9.86
CA THR A 330 16.89 -3.38 -9.68
C THR A 330 15.56 -4.08 -9.43
N THR A 331 15.22 -5.03 -10.29
CA THR A 331 14.00 -5.82 -10.21
C THR A 331 14.35 -7.29 -10.04
N ILE A 332 13.92 -7.87 -8.93
CA ILE A 332 14.09 -9.29 -8.60
C ILE A 332 12.72 -9.93 -8.49
N VAL A 333 12.48 -10.97 -9.28
CA VAL A 333 11.20 -11.67 -9.31
C VAL A 333 11.43 -13.15 -9.02
N ASN A 334 10.80 -13.63 -7.97
CA ASN A 334 10.56 -15.05 -7.72
C ASN A 334 9.10 -15.34 -8.08
N GLY A 335 8.87 -15.71 -9.32
CA GLY A 335 7.56 -15.99 -9.89
C GLY A 335 7.02 -17.38 -9.54
N PRO A 336 5.98 -17.87 -10.23
CA PRO A 336 5.30 -19.12 -9.93
C PRO A 336 6.21 -20.34 -10.12
N THR A 337 5.84 -21.44 -9.45
CA THR A 337 6.53 -22.74 -9.60
C THR A 337 5.76 -23.70 -10.51
N VAL A 338 4.57 -23.34 -10.96
CA VAL A 338 3.68 -24.09 -11.84
C VAL A 338 3.54 -23.43 -13.19
N ASP A 339 3.36 -24.23 -14.24
CA ASP A 339 3.49 -23.78 -15.64
C ASP A 339 2.23 -23.07 -16.20
N ASN A 340 1.26 -22.70 -15.38
CA ASN A 340 0.07 -21.92 -15.78
C ASN A 340 0.25 -20.40 -15.67
N ASN A 341 1.30 -19.94 -15.02
CA ASN A 341 1.71 -18.56 -14.86
C ASN A 341 3.22 -18.43 -15.10
N GLY A 342 3.73 -17.22 -15.28
CA GLY A 342 5.15 -16.93 -15.58
C GLY A 342 5.79 -15.95 -14.60
N PRO A 343 7.13 -15.89 -14.55
CA PRO A 343 7.81 -14.85 -13.76
C PRO A 343 7.55 -13.44 -14.29
N ILE A 344 7.24 -13.33 -15.58
CA ILE A 344 6.80 -12.10 -16.26
C ILE A 344 5.73 -12.51 -17.25
N ASP A 345 4.63 -11.75 -17.32
CA ASP A 345 3.61 -11.82 -18.37
C ASP A 345 3.28 -10.45 -18.96
N LYS A 346 2.77 -10.43 -20.18
CA LYS A 346 2.32 -9.23 -20.88
C LYS A 346 1.06 -9.53 -21.67
N GLY A 347 0.27 -8.50 -21.96
CA GLY A 347 -0.94 -8.66 -22.75
C GLY A 347 -0.73 -9.37 -24.09
N ASP A 348 -1.64 -10.28 -24.42
CA ASP A 348 -1.64 -11.07 -25.66
C ASP A 348 -1.91 -10.23 -26.92
N GLY A 349 -2.42 -9.01 -26.74
CA GLY A 349 -2.80 -8.11 -27.84
C GLY A 349 -1.61 -7.67 -28.70
N SER A 350 -1.84 -7.50 -30.00
CA SER A 350 -0.85 -6.93 -30.91
C SER A 350 -0.42 -5.54 -30.40
N GLY A 351 0.88 -5.35 -30.23
CA GLY A 351 1.49 -4.11 -29.74
C GLY A 351 1.71 -4.06 -28.22
N SER A 352 1.41 -5.12 -27.47
CA SER A 352 1.90 -5.27 -26.09
C SER A 352 3.35 -5.73 -26.12
N ILE A 353 4.22 -5.05 -25.36
CA ILE A 353 5.66 -5.28 -25.39
C ILE A 353 6.25 -5.35 -23.98
N ILE A 354 7.35 -6.08 -23.86
CA ILE A 354 8.29 -5.94 -22.74
C ILE A 354 9.53 -5.25 -23.30
N SER A 355 9.81 -4.04 -22.84
CA SER A 355 10.93 -3.22 -23.28
C SER A 355 11.91 -2.97 -22.15
N ILE A 356 13.19 -3.31 -22.35
CA ILE A 356 14.23 -3.05 -21.36
C ILE A 356 15.32 -2.19 -21.98
N THR A 357 15.56 -1.02 -21.41
CA THR A 357 16.59 -0.07 -21.85
C THR A 357 17.62 0.24 -20.78
N GLY A 358 17.40 -0.20 -19.53
CA GLY A 358 18.31 -0.01 -18.40
C GLY A 358 17.92 -0.88 -17.20
N GLY A 359 18.68 -0.77 -16.11
CA GLY A 359 18.45 -1.50 -14.86
C GLY A 359 18.93 -2.94 -14.85
N LEU A 360 18.79 -3.59 -13.70
CA LEU A 360 19.02 -5.02 -13.52
C LEU A 360 17.68 -5.74 -13.36
N LEU A 361 17.40 -6.69 -14.23
CA LEU A 361 16.28 -7.60 -14.10
C LEU A 361 16.80 -9.03 -13.85
N VAL A 362 16.29 -9.68 -12.82
CA VAL A 362 16.44 -11.11 -12.57
C VAL A 362 15.07 -11.68 -12.23
N ALA A 363 14.45 -12.38 -13.16
CA ALA A 363 13.14 -12.98 -12.97
C ALA A 363 13.22 -14.50 -13.17
N VAL A 364 12.87 -15.26 -12.14
CA VAL A 364 12.93 -16.73 -12.15
C VAL A 364 11.56 -17.30 -11.80
N GLY A 365 11.26 -18.49 -12.34
CA GLY A 365 9.98 -19.14 -12.07
C GLY A 365 9.73 -20.36 -12.93
N SER A 366 8.47 -20.60 -13.28
CA SER A 366 8.04 -21.61 -14.23
C SER A 366 8.64 -21.36 -15.63
N LYS A 367 8.58 -22.33 -16.50
CA LYS A 367 8.99 -22.17 -17.91
C LYS A 367 7.83 -22.25 -18.89
N GLY A 368 6.68 -22.76 -18.47
CA GLY A 368 5.55 -23.03 -19.37
C GLY A 368 4.95 -21.75 -19.96
N MET A 369 4.81 -20.72 -19.15
CA MET A 369 4.28 -19.40 -19.55
C MET A 369 5.35 -18.31 -19.53
N ALA A 370 6.63 -18.65 -19.32
CA ALA A 370 7.69 -17.66 -19.25
C ALA A 370 7.85 -16.90 -20.57
N VAL A 371 7.75 -15.58 -20.51
CA VAL A 371 8.01 -14.66 -21.61
C VAL A 371 9.22 -13.77 -21.29
N GLY A 372 9.83 -13.23 -22.32
CA GLY A 372 11.00 -12.36 -22.19
C GLY A 372 10.84 -11.05 -22.95
N PRO A 373 11.80 -10.13 -22.82
CA PRO A 373 11.80 -8.87 -23.52
C PRO A 373 11.62 -9.04 -25.03
N THR A 374 10.74 -8.19 -25.59
CA THR A 374 10.41 -8.20 -27.01
C THR A 374 11.15 -7.07 -27.76
N THR A 375 11.61 -6.06 -27.03
CA THR A 375 12.32 -4.89 -27.55
C THR A 375 13.18 -4.26 -26.44
N GLY A 376 13.92 -3.22 -26.80
CA GLY A 376 14.79 -2.49 -25.88
C GLY A 376 16.21 -2.40 -26.41
N SER A 377 17.05 -1.58 -25.79
CA SER A 377 18.47 -1.40 -26.14
C SER A 377 19.41 -2.19 -25.24
N GLN A 378 18.96 -2.69 -24.11
CA GLN A 378 19.76 -3.48 -23.19
C GLN A 378 19.67 -4.97 -23.53
N TYR A 379 20.80 -5.67 -23.49
CA TYR A 379 20.87 -7.10 -23.72
C TYR A 379 20.11 -7.88 -22.66
N SER A 380 19.30 -8.85 -23.09
CA SER A 380 18.50 -9.69 -22.20
C SER A 380 18.40 -11.11 -22.72
N ALA A 381 18.30 -12.07 -21.81
CA ALA A 381 18.14 -13.48 -22.12
C ALA A 381 17.01 -14.10 -21.30
N LEU A 382 16.14 -14.86 -21.99
CA LEU A 382 15.20 -15.78 -21.37
C LEU A 382 15.66 -17.21 -21.62
N ILE A 383 15.91 -17.97 -20.57
CA ILE A 383 16.44 -19.32 -20.63
C ILE A 383 15.57 -20.26 -19.79
N GLY A 384 14.96 -21.23 -20.45
CA GLY A 384 14.32 -22.36 -19.79
C GLY A 384 15.27 -23.54 -19.69
N HIS A 385 15.14 -24.36 -18.68
CA HIS A 385 15.94 -25.54 -18.45
C HIS A 385 15.12 -26.71 -17.89
N SER A 386 15.64 -27.95 -18.03
CA SER A 386 14.93 -29.14 -17.56
C SER A 386 15.19 -29.49 -16.10
N SER A 387 16.34 -29.07 -15.57
CA SER A 387 16.73 -29.37 -14.21
C SER A 387 16.22 -28.23 -13.28
N VAL A 388 15.56 -28.59 -12.18
CA VAL A 388 15.13 -27.60 -11.17
C VAL A 388 16.35 -26.90 -10.56
N VAL A 389 16.25 -25.57 -10.41
CA VAL A 389 17.14 -24.79 -9.55
C VAL A 389 16.34 -24.40 -8.31
N GLY A 390 16.65 -25.03 -7.21
CA GLY A 390 15.94 -24.84 -5.94
C GLY A 390 16.51 -23.69 -5.12
N SER A 391 15.79 -23.33 -4.06
CA SER A 391 16.15 -22.25 -3.13
C SER A 391 17.47 -22.43 -2.38
N SER A 392 18.10 -23.59 -2.47
CA SER A 392 19.45 -23.87 -1.94
C SER A 392 20.56 -23.70 -2.98
N SER A 393 20.22 -23.51 -4.26
CA SER A 393 21.16 -23.42 -5.39
C SER A 393 21.28 -21.99 -5.91
N LEU A 394 22.37 -21.73 -6.63
CA LEU A 394 22.61 -20.44 -7.29
C LEU A 394 22.27 -20.54 -8.79
N TYR A 395 21.81 -19.45 -9.35
CA TYR A 395 22.00 -19.11 -10.76
C TYR A 395 23.21 -18.18 -10.87
N VAL A 396 24.15 -18.50 -11.73
CA VAL A 396 25.27 -17.61 -12.00
C VAL A 396 25.50 -17.49 -13.50
N ILE A 397 25.56 -16.25 -13.96
CA ILE A 397 25.87 -15.90 -15.34
C ILE A 397 27.29 -15.39 -15.40
N THR A 398 28.09 -16.00 -16.29
CA THR A 398 29.47 -15.57 -16.55
C THR A 398 29.65 -15.15 -18.00
N ASP A 399 30.64 -14.32 -18.24
CA ASP A 399 31.16 -14.02 -19.57
C ASP A 399 32.05 -15.19 -20.12
N SER A 400 32.64 -14.99 -21.30
CA SER A 400 33.57 -15.92 -21.90
C SER A 400 34.86 -16.15 -21.08
N ASN A 401 35.24 -15.18 -20.25
CA ASN A 401 36.44 -15.25 -19.40
C ASN A 401 36.12 -15.91 -18.04
N ASN A 402 34.89 -16.39 -17.84
CA ASN A 402 34.33 -16.89 -16.58
C ASN A 402 34.22 -15.83 -15.46
N THR A 403 34.21 -14.55 -15.81
CA THR A 403 33.86 -13.49 -14.87
C THR A 403 32.36 -13.57 -14.60
N HIS A 404 31.95 -13.72 -13.34
CA HIS A 404 30.54 -13.70 -12.98
C HIS A 404 29.98 -12.27 -13.04
N LEU A 405 28.82 -12.11 -13.67
CA LEU A 405 28.15 -10.82 -13.87
C LEU A 405 26.83 -10.71 -13.08
N VAL A 406 26.14 -11.83 -12.93
CA VAL A 406 24.94 -11.96 -12.14
C VAL A 406 25.04 -13.24 -11.33
N ALA A 407 24.84 -13.17 -10.03
CA ALA A 407 24.76 -14.34 -9.15
C ALA A 407 23.53 -14.19 -8.26
N PHE A 408 22.60 -15.14 -8.38
CA PHE A 408 21.28 -15.04 -7.73
C PHE A 408 20.87 -16.39 -7.14
N LYS A 409 20.34 -16.37 -5.93
CA LYS A 409 19.76 -17.52 -5.24
C LYS A 409 18.24 -17.34 -5.18
N PRO A 410 17.45 -18.16 -5.89
CA PRO A 410 16.00 -18.03 -5.91
C PRO A 410 15.39 -18.33 -4.54
N ALA A 411 14.26 -17.69 -4.22
CA ALA A 411 13.53 -17.96 -2.98
C ALA A 411 12.78 -19.31 -3.01
N LYS A 412 12.49 -19.82 -4.20
CA LYS A 412 11.75 -21.08 -4.44
C LYS A 412 12.26 -21.79 -5.69
N ASN A 413 11.72 -22.97 -5.98
CA ASN A 413 12.10 -23.75 -7.17
C ASN A 413 11.77 -22.98 -8.46
N SER A 414 12.66 -23.08 -9.44
CA SER A 414 12.49 -22.44 -10.75
C SER A 414 13.03 -23.31 -11.89
N TYR A 415 12.47 -23.08 -13.07
CA TYR A 415 12.80 -23.78 -14.33
C TYR A 415 13.11 -22.80 -15.47
N SER A 416 13.07 -21.51 -15.20
CA SER A 416 13.44 -20.46 -16.13
C SER A 416 14.13 -19.31 -15.41
N ILE A 417 14.92 -18.56 -16.18
CA ILE A 417 15.44 -17.26 -15.78
C ILE A 417 15.34 -16.28 -16.96
N CYS A 418 14.69 -15.15 -16.72
CA CYS A 418 14.78 -13.98 -17.57
C CYS A 418 15.72 -12.98 -16.89
N VAL A 419 16.77 -12.58 -17.60
CA VAL A 419 17.80 -11.69 -17.05
C VAL A 419 18.15 -10.60 -18.05
N SER A 420 18.29 -9.38 -17.56
CA SER A 420 18.86 -8.24 -18.30
C SER A 420 19.76 -7.45 -17.35
N SER A 421 20.92 -7.05 -17.85
CA SER A 421 21.92 -6.39 -17.03
C SER A 421 22.68 -5.33 -17.82
N PRO A 422 23.01 -4.17 -17.24
CA PRO A 422 23.85 -3.17 -17.87
C PRO A 422 25.30 -3.64 -18.10
N TYR A 423 25.67 -4.77 -17.49
CA TYR A 423 26.99 -5.38 -17.70
C TYR A 423 27.05 -6.31 -18.91
N PHE A 424 25.93 -6.58 -19.58
CA PHE A 424 25.91 -7.38 -20.79
C PHE A 424 26.31 -6.54 -22.02
N SER A 425 27.04 -7.17 -22.91
CA SER A 425 27.48 -6.62 -24.20
C SER A 425 27.49 -7.73 -25.27
N THR A 426 27.92 -7.44 -26.47
CA THR A 426 28.22 -8.49 -27.45
C THR A 426 29.25 -9.48 -26.90
N GLY A 427 28.98 -10.78 -27.04
CA GLY A 427 29.86 -11.84 -26.51
C GLY A 427 29.10 -13.08 -26.11
N THR A 428 29.86 -14.09 -25.70
CA THR A 428 29.34 -15.39 -25.28
C THR A 428 29.21 -15.45 -23.75
N TYR A 429 28.07 -15.93 -23.29
CA TYR A 429 27.70 -16.06 -21.89
C TYR A 429 27.35 -17.50 -21.55
N LYS A 430 27.48 -17.85 -20.29
CA LYS A 430 27.13 -19.18 -19.76
C LYS A 430 26.27 -19.01 -18.51
N LEU A 431 25.23 -19.82 -18.38
CA LEU A 431 24.41 -19.95 -17.20
C LEU A 431 24.81 -21.24 -16.46
N TYR A 432 25.08 -21.10 -15.19
CA TYR A 432 25.35 -22.21 -14.28
C TYR A 432 24.28 -22.29 -13.17
N SER A 433 24.07 -23.53 -12.68
CA SER A 433 23.38 -23.78 -11.41
C SER A 433 24.31 -24.36 -10.37
N GLY A 434 24.09 -24.00 -9.10
CA GLY A 434 24.91 -24.44 -7.96
C GLY A 434 26.32 -23.88 -7.99
N GLY A 435 27.34 -24.69 -7.61
CA GLY A 435 28.68 -24.21 -7.35
C GLY A 435 28.82 -23.63 -5.96
N SER A 436 29.89 -22.89 -5.73
CA SER A 436 30.13 -22.20 -4.46
C SER A 436 30.49 -20.73 -4.67
N TYR A 437 30.05 -19.89 -3.73
CA TYR A 437 30.30 -18.45 -3.77
C TYR A 437 30.94 -18.02 -2.47
N ALA A 438 32.10 -17.41 -2.55
CA ALA A 438 32.89 -16.99 -1.39
C ALA A 438 33.14 -15.48 -1.39
N ASN A 439 33.24 -14.90 -0.19
CA ASN A 439 33.58 -13.50 0.02
C ASN A 439 32.65 -12.51 -0.70
N ALA A 440 31.35 -12.79 -0.76
CA ALA A 440 30.38 -11.81 -1.20
C ALA A 440 30.47 -10.55 -0.36
N THR A 441 30.44 -9.38 -0.97
CA THR A 441 30.44 -8.09 -0.26
C THR A 441 29.05 -7.75 0.25
N SER A 442 28.01 -8.23 -0.42
CA SER A 442 26.63 -8.18 0.04
C SER A 442 25.81 -9.34 -0.53
N THR A 443 24.73 -9.68 0.20
CA THR A 443 23.68 -10.58 -0.27
C THR A 443 22.35 -9.97 0.15
N THR A 444 21.53 -9.55 -0.83
CA THR A 444 20.22 -8.97 -0.59
C THR A 444 19.20 -9.72 -1.46
N ASP A 445 18.16 -10.27 -0.85
CA ASP A 445 17.06 -10.96 -1.52
C ASP A 445 17.52 -12.02 -2.54
N GLY A 446 18.61 -12.72 -2.22
CA GLY A 446 19.21 -13.72 -3.08
C GLY A 446 20.20 -13.19 -4.12
N LEU A 447 20.32 -11.87 -4.31
CA LEU A 447 21.30 -11.27 -5.20
C LEU A 447 22.67 -11.15 -4.49
N TYR A 448 23.71 -11.72 -5.07
CA TYR A 448 25.10 -11.70 -4.57
C TYR A 448 25.90 -10.64 -5.32
N GLN A 449 26.67 -9.86 -4.59
CA GLN A 449 27.57 -8.86 -5.15
C GLN A 449 29.01 -9.10 -4.68
N GLY A 450 29.97 -8.77 -5.54
CA GLY A 450 31.38 -8.99 -5.28
C GLY A 450 31.74 -10.47 -5.19
N GLY A 451 32.80 -10.81 -4.47
CA GLY A 451 33.19 -12.19 -4.19
C GLY A 451 33.75 -12.98 -5.37
N VAL A 452 33.87 -14.29 -5.17
CA VAL A 452 34.43 -15.24 -6.13
C VAL A 452 33.49 -16.43 -6.27
N TYR A 453 33.14 -16.73 -7.50
CA TYR A 453 32.33 -17.89 -7.85
C TYR A 453 33.17 -19.05 -8.35
N THR A 454 32.94 -20.24 -7.80
CA THR A 454 33.43 -21.51 -8.35
C THR A 454 32.30 -22.20 -9.11
N PRO A 455 32.45 -22.47 -10.42
CA PRO A 455 31.34 -22.94 -11.24
C PRO A 455 30.75 -24.28 -10.78
N GLY A 456 29.42 -24.35 -10.85
CA GLY A 456 28.62 -25.56 -10.70
C GLY A 456 28.33 -26.23 -12.04
N THR A 457 27.08 -26.67 -12.24
CA THR A 457 26.63 -27.31 -13.48
C THR A 457 26.22 -26.26 -14.50
N GLN A 458 26.80 -26.30 -15.70
CA GLN A 458 26.39 -25.44 -16.79
C GLN A 458 25.02 -25.89 -17.32
N LEU A 459 24.05 -24.96 -17.33
CA LEU A 459 22.68 -25.15 -17.81
C LEU A 459 22.54 -24.75 -19.29
N ALA A 460 23.18 -23.64 -19.67
CA ALA A 460 23.08 -23.08 -21.02
C ALA A 460 24.31 -22.26 -21.40
N SER A 461 24.48 -22.03 -22.70
CA SER A 461 25.40 -21.04 -23.25
C SER A 461 24.76 -20.35 -24.44
N TRP A 462 24.99 -19.04 -24.60
CA TRP A 462 24.47 -18.24 -25.71
C TRP A 462 25.43 -17.13 -26.10
N THR A 463 25.17 -16.49 -27.24
CA THR A 463 25.96 -15.37 -27.72
C THR A 463 25.06 -14.22 -28.10
N PHE A 464 25.30 -13.04 -27.53
CA PHE A 464 24.73 -11.79 -28.01
C PHE A 464 25.56 -11.26 -29.19
N SER A 465 24.90 -11.00 -30.32
CA SER A 465 25.55 -10.51 -31.55
C SER A 465 25.11 -9.11 -31.93
N THR A 466 23.98 -8.63 -31.42
CA THR A 466 23.42 -7.30 -31.67
C THR A 466 22.91 -6.69 -30.38
N SER A 467 22.68 -5.38 -30.35
CA SER A 467 22.21 -4.65 -29.18
C SER A 467 20.76 -4.96 -28.75
N ASN A 468 19.93 -5.48 -29.62
CA ASN A 468 18.53 -5.79 -29.33
C ASN A 468 18.23 -7.28 -29.30
N VAL A 469 19.24 -8.08 -28.99
CA VAL A 469 19.04 -9.52 -29.00
C VAL A 469 18.28 -9.94 -27.75
N HIS A 470 17.20 -10.63 -27.97
CA HIS A 470 16.49 -11.45 -27.02
C HIS A 470 16.80 -12.91 -27.34
N TYR A 471 17.33 -13.64 -26.37
CA TYR A 471 17.60 -15.05 -26.48
C TYR A 471 16.59 -15.85 -25.67
N SER A 472 16.06 -16.91 -26.28
CA SER A 472 15.11 -17.82 -25.63
C SER A 472 15.40 -19.24 -25.98
N THR A 473 15.47 -20.12 -24.99
CA THR A 473 15.62 -21.56 -25.18
C THR A 473 14.85 -22.34 -24.11
N GLY A 474 14.26 -23.46 -24.49
CA GLY A 474 13.61 -24.40 -23.57
C GLY A 474 12.34 -23.90 -22.89
N VAL A 475 11.78 -22.77 -23.33
CA VAL A 475 10.51 -22.22 -22.81
C VAL A 475 9.35 -22.57 -23.74
N GLY A 476 8.19 -22.85 -23.19
CA GLY A 476 6.96 -23.07 -23.96
C GLY A 476 6.41 -21.75 -24.45
N GLY A 477 6.21 -21.59 -25.76
CA GLY A 477 5.45 -20.45 -26.31
C GLY A 477 3.97 -20.64 -26.02
N GLY A 478 3.49 -20.16 -24.88
CA GLY A 478 2.07 -20.19 -24.52
C GLY A 478 1.40 -18.85 -24.83
N GLY A 479 0.95 -18.66 -26.06
CA GLY A 479 -0.07 -17.66 -26.40
C GLY A 479 -1.42 -18.35 -26.43
N GLY A 480 -2.17 -18.28 -25.34
CA GLY A 480 -3.57 -18.65 -25.28
C GLY A 480 -4.34 -17.56 -24.54
N PRO A 481 -5.52 -17.16 -25.03
CA PRO A 481 -6.29 -16.12 -24.36
C PRO A 481 -6.79 -16.66 -23.00
N ARG A 482 -6.65 -15.88 -21.96
CA ARG A 482 -7.36 -16.00 -20.68
C ARG A 482 -8.20 -14.78 -20.43
#